data_ccf06c918582a360f054f1f5a9b1562c
#
_entry.id   ccf06c918582a360f054f1f5a9b1562c
#
_cell.length_a   1.000
_cell.length_b   1.000
_cell.length_c   1.000
_cell.angle_alpha   90.00
_cell.angle_beta   90.00
_cell.angle_gamma   90.00
#
_symmetry.space_group_name_H-M   'P 1'
#
loop_
_entity.id
_entity.type
_entity.pdbx_description
1 polymer ?
#
loop_
_entity_poly.entity_id
_entity_poly.type
_entity_poly.pdbx_seq_one_letter_code
_entity_poly.pdbx_strand_id
1 'polypeptide(L)'
;MFDNLFKYNVEFFSMPELPEVETTRLALCEILLKEKINLVNVINDNLRYKVTRDFSLKVKKKSVLKIERKGKFLIFFLSQKLAFIAHLGMTGVFRVEKKYKPQKHDHIMFRIEKYFVIYNDVRKFGFFKLDSQEGIYQSPHLKHLGIEPLSTELKTSLFVKLINKKFQDIKSFLMNQRFIAGLGNIYCSEILFSAGISPLRICNEISHIEAKKIVLSIKKVLRRAIKNGGTSLQNFQDPNGKIGYFSNYLKVYNRTGKICLRCKKNARILKLIIQNRSTFYCKKCQK
;
A
#
# COMPACT_ATOMS: atom_id res chain seq x y z
N MET A 1 -15.54 28.51 34.26
CA MET A 1 -14.89 27.41 34.99
C MET A 1 -15.27 26.13 34.24
N PHE A 2 -14.30 25.39 33.71
CA PHE A 2 -14.43 24.11 32.95
C PHE A 2 -15.02 24.19 31.56
N ASP A 3 -14.15 24.56 30.61
CA ASP A 3 -14.26 24.11 29.21
C ASP A 3 -12.86 23.70 28.70
N ASN A 4 -12.50 22.47 29.03
CA ASN A 4 -11.38 21.79 28.38
C ASN A 4 -11.89 20.45 27.83
N LEU A 5 -12.63 20.56 26.75
CA LEU A 5 -13.02 19.40 25.92
C LEU A 5 -11.85 18.98 25.07
N PHE A 6 -11.33 17.83 25.41
CA PHE A 6 -10.34 17.04 24.67
C PHE A 6 -10.60 17.06 23.17
N LYS A 7 -9.83 17.82 22.42
CA LYS A 7 -9.61 17.61 20.99
C LYS A 7 -8.80 16.33 20.83
N TYR A 8 -9.45 15.20 20.78
CA TYR A 8 -8.86 14.00 20.21
C TYR A 8 -8.66 14.26 18.72
N ASN A 9 -7.49 14.70 18.34
CA ASN A 9 -7.00 14.51 16.99
C ASN A 9 -6.88 13.00 16.77
N VAL A 10 -7.92 12.39 16.22
CA VAL A 10 -7.84 11.03 15.69
C VAL A 10 -6.92 11.12 14.50
N GLU A 11 -5.63 10.88 14.72
CA GLU A 11 -4.66 10.72 13.66
C GLU A 11 -5.10 9.55 12.80
N PHE A 12 -5.61 9.84 11.62
CA PHE A 12 -5.98 8.83 10.63
C PHE A 12 -4.70 8.23 10.02
N PHE A 13 -4.13 7.25 10.69
CA PHE A 13 -3.09 6.40 10.11
C PHE A 13 -3.70 5.61 8.95
N SER A 14 -3.38 5.97 7.72
CA SER A 14 -3.74 5.13 6.60
C SER A 14 -2.64 4.09 6.37
N MET A 15 -3.06 2.85 6.21
CA MET A 15 -2.17 1.75 5.83
C MET A 15 -1.50 2.05 4.49
N PRO A 16 -0.18 1.85 4.32
CA PRO A 16 0.44 1.88 3.02
C PRO A 16 -0.31 0.98 2.03
N GLU A 17 -0.71 1.56 0.90
CA GLU A 17 -1.33 0.84 -0.21
C GLU A 17 -0.29 0.61 -1.31
N LEU A 18 -0.68 0.08 -2.45
CA LEU A 18 0.24 -0.24 -3.54
C LEU A 18 1.21 0.89 -3.92
N PRO A 19 0.79 2.16 -4.08
CA PRO A 19 1.72 3.21 -4.49
C PRO A 19 2.82 3.48 -3.45
N GLU A 20 2.50 3.46 -2.16
CA GLU A 20 3.47 3.67 -1.08
C GLU A 20 4.49 2.52 -1.04
N VAL A 21 4.00 1.28 -1.19
CA VAL A 21 4.87 0.10 -1.23
C VAL A 21 5.75 0.09 -2.48
N GLU A 22 5.23 0.54 -3.63
CA GLU A 22 6.03 0.66 -4.87
C GLU A 22 7.10 1.75 -4.75
N THR A 23 6.77 2.90 -4.17
CA THR A 23 7.75 3.96 -3.89
C THR A 23 8.86 3.47 -2.97
N THR A 24 8.49 2.75 -1.90
CA THR A 24 9.47 2.11 -1.01
C THR A 24 10.35 1.11 -1.77
N ARG A 25 9.75 0.27 -2.62
CA ARG A 25 10.50 -0.69 -3.43
C ARG A 25 11.52 -0.02 -4.33
N LEU A 26 11.11 1.04 -5.04
CA LEU A 26 12.00 1.78 -5.94
C LEU A 26 13.19 2.35 -5.19
N ALA A 27 12.97 3.03 -4.07
CA ALA A 27 14.05 3.61 -3.27
C ALA A 27 14.96 2.53 -2.66
N LEU A 28 14.41 1.40 -2.21
CA LEU A 28 15.23 0.28 -1.72
C LEU A 28 16.03 -0.39 -2.86
N CYS A 29 15.52 -0.42 -4.09
CA CYS A 29 16.27 -0.91 -5.23
C CYS A 29 17.51 -0.07 -5.52
N GLU A 30 17.42 1.26 -5.43
CA GLU A 30 18.56 2.16 -5.65
C GLU A 30 19.72 1.90 -4.66
N ILE A 31 19.38 1.42 -3.45
CA ILE A 31 20.33 1.29 -2.34
C ILE A 31 20.82 -0.15 -2.17
N LEU A 32 19.95 -1.13 -2.36
CA LEU A 32 20.21 -2.52 -1.98
C LEU A 32 20.54 -3.45 -3.14
N LEU A 33 20.17 -3.10 -4.40
CA LEU A 33 20.43 -4.03 -5.51
C LEU A 33 21.91 -4.27 -5.70
N LYS A 34 22.28 -5.58 -5.80
CA LYS A 34 23.64 -6.10 -5.88
C LYS A 34 24.48 -5.94 -4.62
N GLU A 35 23.98 -5.22 -3.61
CA GLU A 35 24.68 -5.05 -2.34
C GLU A 35 24.63 -6.34 -1.51
N LYS A 36 25.72 -6.56 -0.74
CA LYS A 36 25.83 -7.66 0.23
C LYS A 36 25.38 -7.16 1.60
N ILE A 37 24.48 -7.92 2.22
CA ILE A 37 24.02 -7.65 3.58
C ILE A 37 25.07 -8.15 4.57
N ASN A 38 25.91 -7.24 5.07
CA ASN A 38 27.04 -7.59 5.94
C ASN A 38 26.62 -8.00 7.34
N LEU A 39 25.54 -7.38 7.86
CA LEU A 39 24.98 -7.66 9.18
C LEU A 39 23.46 -7.51 9.13
N VAL A 40 22.78 -8.37 9.88
CA VAL A 40 21.34 -8.22 10.21
C VAL A 40 21.22 -8.25 11.73
N ASN A 41 20.58 -7.23 12.29
CA ASN A 41 20.24 -7.17 13.70
C ASN A 41 18.72 -7.13 13.85
N VAL A 42 18.13 -8.15 14.45
CA VAL A 42 16.73 -8.16 14.88
C VAL A 42 16.67 -7.58 16.28
N ILE A 43 16.35 -6.30 16.38
CA ILE A 43 16.30 -5.52 17.63
C ILE A 43 15.06 -5.93 18.43
N ASN A 44 13.94 -6.15 17.73
CA ASN A 44 12.69 -6.61 18.32
C ASN A 44 11.99 -7.57 17.35
N ASP A 45 11.87 -8.82 17.74
CA ASP A 45 11.27 -9.89 16.92
C ASP A 45 9.73 -9.91 17.00
N ASN A 46 9.13 -9.19 17.95
CA ASN A 46 7.70 -9.18 18.20
C ASN A 46 6.96 -8.18 17.27
N LEU A 47 6.84 -8.56 16.01
CA LEU A 47 5.99 -7.93 15.01
C LEU A 47 4.64 -8.68 14.92
N ARG A 48 3.81 -8.36 13.92
CA ARG A 48 2.53 -9.06 13.68
C ARG A 48 2.66 -10.59 13.70
N TYR A 49 3.75 -11.08 13.12
CA TYR A 49 4.23 -12.45 13.28
C TYR A 49 5.67 -12.36 13.78
N LYS A 50 6.00 -13.20 14.73
CA LYS A 50 7.35 -13.23 15.28
C LYS A 50 8.37 -13.50 14.19
N VAL A 51 9.42 -12.67 14.16
CA VAL A 51 10.56 -12.88 13.25
C VAL A 51 11.30 -14.13 13.71
N THR A 52 11.58 -15.04 12.78
CA THR A 52 12.22 -16.32 13.13
C THR A 52 13.63 -16.10 13.66
N ARG A 53 14.05 -16.89 14.63
CA ARG A 53 15.38 -16.77 15.30
C ARG A 53 16.53 -16.87 14.30
N ASP A 54 16.36 -17.64 13.23
CA ASP A 54 17.35 -17.86 12.18
C ASP A 54 17.37 -16.79 11.09
N PHE A 55 16.45 -15.80 11.14
CA PHE A 55 16.36 -14.74 10.13
C PHE A 55 17.70 -14.02 9.94
N SER A 56 18.31 -13.55 11.03
CA SER A 56 19.59 -12.85 10.98
C SER A 56 20.70 -13.70 10.37
N LEU A 57 20.81 -14.97 10.78
CA LEU A 57 21.83 -15.89 10.31
C LEU A 57 21.67 -16.22 8.82
N LYS A 58 20.44 -16.48 8.37
CA LYS A 58 20.15 -16.85 6.98
C LYS A 58 20.33 -15.69 6.03
N VAL A 59 19.98 -14.47 6.42
CA VAL A 59 20.02 -13.27 5.57
C VAL A 59 21.42 -12.61 5.55
N LYS A 60 22.18 -12.72 6.65
CA LYS A 60 23.54 -12.21 6.73
C LYS A 60 24.44 -12.80 5.62
N LYS A 61 25.31 -11.99 5.05
CA LYS A 61 26.24 -12.32 3.96
C LYS A 61 25.59 -12.69 2.61
N LYS A 62 24.27 -12.53 2.46
CA LYS A 62 23.58 -12.69 1.16
C LYS A 62 23.60 -11.38 0.38
N SER A 63 23.66 -11.49 -0.95
CA SER A 63 23.51 -10.35 -1.84
C SER A 63 22.05 -10.22 -2.25
N VAL A 64 21.56 -8.98 -2.36
CA VAL A 64 20.20 -8.68 -2.85
C VAL A 64 20.20 -8.73 -4.37
N LEU A 65 19.56 -9.74 -4.94
CA LEU A 65 19.50 -9.95 -6.39
C LEU A 65 18.36 -9.17 -7.05
N LYS A 66 17.22 -9.08 -6.35
CA LYS A 66 16.01 -8.45 -6.87
C LYS A 66 15.08 -8.05 -5.74
N ILE A 67 14.33 -6.97 -5.91
CA ILE A 67 13.24 -6.58 -5.01
C ILE A 67 11.99 -6.41 -5.86
N GLU A 68 10.97 -7.21 -5.60
CA GLU A 68 9.68 -7.14 -6.26
C GLU A 68 8.59 -6.61 -5.32
N ARG A 69 7.48 -6.22 -5.91
CA ARG A 69 6.23 -5.95 -5.19
C ARG A 69 5.12 -6.84 -5.74
N LYS A 70 4.34 -7.42 -4.85
CA LYS A 70 3.04 -8.00 -5.18
C LYS A 70 1.98 -7.46 -4.24
N GLY A 71 0.96 -6.76 -4.78
CA GLY A 71 -0.02 -6.05 -3.98
C GLY A 71 0.63 -5.02 -3.03
N LYS A 72 0.54 -5.27 -1.74
CA LYS A 72 1.14 -4.44 -0.67
C LYS A 72 2.35 -5.10 -0.01
N PHE A 73 2.93 -6.10 -0.64
CA PHE A 73 4.08 -6.85 -0.14
C PHE A 73 5.34 -6.52 -0.93
N LEU A 74 6.45 -6.42 -0.23
CA LEU A 74 7.80 -6.41 -0.79
C LEU A 74 8.36 -7.83 -0.74
N ILE A 75 9.03 -8.25 -1.80
CA ILE A 75 9.65 -9.58 -1.91
C ILE A 75 11.11 -9.35 -2.25
N PHE A 76 11.99 -9.78 -1.35
CA PHE A 76 13.43 -9.68 -1.51
C PHE A 76 13.98 -11.03 -1.94
N PHE A 77 14.61 -11.07 -3.10
CA PHE A 77 15.32 -12.24 -3.63
C PHE A 77 16.80 -12.09 -3.32
N LEU A 78 17.37 -13.05 -2.61
CA LEU A 78 18.74 -13.04 -2.15
C LEU A 78 19.55 -14.16 -2.82
N SER A 79 20.87 -14.03 -2.80
CA SER A 79 21.74 -15.12 -3.25
C SER A 79 21.47 -16.43 -2.50
N GLN A 80 21.91 -17.57 -3.09
CA GLN A 80 21.72 -18.91 -2.54
C GLN A 80 20.23 -19.32 -2.42
N LYS A 81 19.39 -18.94 -3.42
CA LYS A 81 17.97 -19.31 -3.54
C LYS A 81 17.10 -18.90 -2.33
N LEU A 82 17.57 -18.00 -1.49
CA LEU A 82 16.81 -17.46 -0.36
C LEU A 82 15.95 -16.29 -0.80
N ALA A 83 14.76 -16.17 -0.21
CA ALA A 83 13.91 -15.00 -0.34
C ALA A 83 13.24 -14.65 1.00
N PHE A 84 12.74 -13.45 1.12
CA PHE A 84 11.82 -13.09 2.21
C PHE A 84 10.77 -12.10 1.75
N ILE A 85 9.61 -12.17 2.41
CA ILE A 85 8.52 -11.21 2.27
C ILE A 85 8.65 -10.19 3.39
N ALA A 86 8.44 -8.90 3.07
CA ALA A 86 8.20 -7.85 4.04
C ALA A 86 6.84 -7.17 3.77
N HIS A 87 6.08 -6.91 4.83
CA HIS A 87 4.82 -6.17 4.78
C HIS A 87 4.90 -4.98 5.73
N LEU A 88 4.55 -3.79 5.26
CA LEU A 88 4.69 -2.57 6.04
C LEU A 88 3.65 -2.41 7.15
N GLY A 89 2.58 -3.19 7.14
CA GLY A 89 1.50 -3.03 8.11
C GLY A 89 0.77 -1.72 7.94
N MET A 90 0.64 -0.94 9.01
CA MET A 90 -0.01 0.38 9.01
C MET A 90 0.96 1.54 9.18
N THR A 91 2.06 1.31 9.89
CA THR A 91 3.03 2.35 10.28
C THR A 91 4.47 1.97 9.96
N GLY A 92 4.66 0.80 9.34
CA GLY A 92 5.99 0.33 8.98
C GLY A 92 6.62 1.16 7.87
N VAL A 93 7.84 1.57 8.09
CA VAL A 93 8.66 2.32 7.14
C VAL A 93 10.08 1.77 7.11
N PHE A 94 10.75 1.90 5.98
CA PHE A 94 12.18 1.73 5.89
C PHE A 94 12.87 3.09 5.96
N ARG A 95 13.94 3.17 6.71
CA ARG A 95 14.80 4.33 6.87
C ARG A 95 16.22 3.97 6.46
N VAL A 96 16.91 4.86 5.77
CA VAL A 96 18.29 4.65 5.31
C VAL A 96 19.21 5.71 5.92
N GLU A 97 20.31 5.26 6.54
CA GLU A 97 21.24 6.13 7.23
C GLU A 97 22.69 5.72 6.93
N LYS A 98 23.59 6.70 6.86
CA LYS A 98 25.04 6.44 6.77
C LYS A 98 25.65 5.99 8.10
N LYS A 99 25.08 6.46 9.22
CA LYS A 99 25.45 6.05 10.58
C LYS A 99 24.16 5.67 11.31
N TYR A 100 24.13 4.48 11.88
CA TYR A 100 22.94 4.04 12.60
C TYR A 100 22.75 4.88 13.87
N LYS A 101 21.62 5.54 13.96
CA LYS A 101 21.12 6.24 15.14
C LYS A 101 19.89 5.50 15.64
N PRO A 102 19.95 4.76 16.76
CA PRO A 102 18.81 4.02 17.28
C PRO A 102 17.62 4.95 17.52
N GLN A 103 16.44 4.51 17.07
CA GLN A 103 15.19 5.21 17.32
C GLN A 103 14.18 4.26 17.98
N LYS A 104 13.25 4.84 18.72
CA LYS A 104 12.12 4.10 19.26
C LYS A 104 11.38 3.40 18.10
N HIS A 105 11.00 2.13 18.30
CA HIS A 105 10.31 1.28 17.32
C HIS A 105 11.14 0.80 16.13
N ASP A 106 12.48 0.86 16.20
CA ASP A 106 13.34 0.11 15.30
C ASP A 106 13.23 -1.38 15.62
N HIS A 107 12.99 -2.20 14.59
CA HIS A 107 12.77 -3.64 14.77
C HIS A 107 13.83 -4.48 14.08
N ILE A 108 14.20 -4.13 12.85
CA ILE A 108 15.22 -4.86 12.09
C ILE A 108 16.15 -3.86 11.43
N MET A 109 17.44 -4.08 11.56
CA MET A 109 18.48 -3.31 10.91
C MET A 109 19.33 -4.20 10.01
N PHE A 110 19.50 -3.77 8.77
CA PHE A 110 20.38 -4.36 7.78
C PHE A 110 21.55 -3.41 7.56
N ARG A 111 22.79 -3.91 7.67
CA ARG A 111 24.00 -3.17 7.32
C ARG A 111 24.52 -3.67 5.97
N ILE A 112 24.65 -2.77 5.02
CA ILE A 112 25.39 -2.94 3.78
C ILE A 112 26.72 -2.16 3.87
N GLU A 113 27.48 -2.08 2.81
CA GLU A 113 28.79 -1.44 2.87
C GLU A 113 28.72 0.02 3.33
N LYS A 114 27.85 0.83 2.71
CA LYS A 114 27.79 2.29 2.91
C LYS A 114 26.65 2.76 3.79
N TYR A 115 25.61 1.91 4.02
CA TYR A 115 24.37 2.33 4.65
C TYR A 115 23.85 1.32 5.66
N PHE A 116 23.02 1.83 6.55
CA PHE A 116 22.12 1.06 7.39
C PHE A 116 20.70 1.23 6.83
N VAL A 117 20.00 0.13 6.63
CA VAL A 117 18.59 0.10 6.24
C VAL A 117 17.80 -0.43 7.42
N ILE A 118 16.93 0.40 7.99
CA ILE A 118 16.26 0.13 9.26
C ILE A 118 14.75 0.03 8.99
N TYR A 119 14.14 -1.04 9.46
CA TYR A 119 12.68 -1.17 9.51
C TYR A 119 12.17 -0.67 10.85
N ASN A 120 11.33 0.36 10.82
CA ASN A 120 10.68 0.98 11.97
C ASN A 120 9.17 0.82 11.86
N ASP A 121 8.46 0.42 12.93
CA ASP A 121 7.01 0.24 12.93
C ASP A 121 6.40 0.45 14.31
N VAL A 122 5.79 1.61 14.52
CA VAL A 122 5.17 2.01 15.79
C VAL A 122 4.12 1.01 16.28
N ARG A 123 3.29 0.49 15.35
CA ARG A 123 2.16 -0.39 15.67
C ARG A 123 2.47 -1.88 15.61
N LYS A 124 3.64 -2.26 15.10
CA LYS A 124 4.09 -3.67 14.95
C LYS A 124 3.14 -4.53 14.08
N PHE A 125 2.44 -3.92 13.13
CA PHE A 125 1.53 -4.62 12.22
C PHE A 125 2.21 -5.12 10.95
N GLY A 126 3.44 -4.70 10.73
CA GLY A 126 4.28 -5.26 9.69
C GLY A 126 4.83 -6.62 10.07
N PHE A 127 5.47 -7.28 9.12
CA PHE A 127 6.11 -8.56 9.36
C PHE A 127 7.15 -8.92 8.29
N PHE A 128 8.00 -9.88 8.63
CA PHE A 128 9.00 -10.48 7.77
C PHE A 128 8.84 -12.00 7.79
N LYS A 129 8.91 -12.65 6.61
CA LYS A 129 8.83 -14.11 6.47
C LYS A 129 9.86 -14.60 5.49
N LEU A 130 10.76 -15.48 5.96
CA LEU A 130 11.71 -16.20 5.12
C LEU A 130 11.00 -17.28 4.31
N ASP A 131 11.50 -17.49 3.10
CA ASP A 131 11.09 -18.57 2.21
C ASP A 131 12.24 -18.88 1.22
N SER A 132 12.07 -19.91 0.40
CA SER A 132 12.89 -20.14 -0.79
C SER A 132 12.40 -19.27 -1.94
N GLN A 133 13.27 -19.00 -2.93
CA GLN A 133 12.84 -18.29 -4.15
C GLN A 133 11.77 -19.06 -4.93
N GLU A 134 11.85 -20.38 -4.92
CA GLU A 134 10.91 -21.26 -5.63
C GLU A 134 9.53 -21.30 -4.93
N GLY A 135 9.51 -21.28 -3.57
CA GLY A 135 8.30 -21.38 -2.77
C GLY A 135 7.60 -20.05 -2.50
N ILE A 136 8.28 -18.91 -2.66
CA ILE A 136 7.82 -17.61 -2.16
C ILE A 136 6.40 -17.23 -2.62
N TYR A 137 6.05 -17.50 -3.88
CA TYR A 137 4.73 -17.19 -4.43
C TYR A 137 3.62 -18.14 -3.97
N GLN A 138 3.98 -19.32 -3.43
CA GLN A 138 3.05 -20.26 -2.81
C GLN A 138 2.81 -19.94 -1.33
N SER A 139 3.55 -18.98 -0.79
CA SER A 139 3.34 -18.49 0.56
C SER A 139 1.86 -18.17 0.82
N PRO A 140 1.31 -18.49 2.00
CA PRO A 140 -0.07 -18.14 2.38
C PRO A 140 -0.38 -16.65 2.24
N HIS A 141 0.64 -15.79 2.28
CA HIS A 141 0.50 -14.35 2.14
C HIS A 141 0.34 -13.88 0.69
N LEU A 142 0.87 -14.62 -0.29
CA LEU A 142 0.92 -14.20 -1.69
C LEU A 142 0.04 -15.01 -2.63
N LYS A 143 -0.17 -16.31 -2.36
CA LYS A 143 -0.87 -17.24 -3.27
C LYS A 143 -2.33 -16.86 -3.56
N HIS A 144 -2.95 -16.10 -2.66
CA HIS A 144 -4.35 -15.69 -2.80
C HIS A 144 -4.53 -14.29 -3.36
N LEU A 145 -3.43 -13.59 -3.66
CA LEU A 145 -3.52 -12.26 -4.24
C LEU A 145 -4.00 -12.32 -5.68
N GLY A 146 -4.98 -11.48 -5.97
CA GLY A 146 -5.55 -11.32 -7.30
C GLY A 146 -4.61 -10.57 -8.26
N ILE A 147 -5.21 -9.99 -9.28
CA ILE A 147 -4.53 -9.36 -10.41
C ILE A 147 -3.77 -8.11 -9.93
N GLU A 148 -2.53 -7.96 -10.40
CA GLU A 148 -1.79 -6.70 -10.27
C GLU A 148 -2.44 -5.60 -11.11
N PRO A 149 -2.88 -4.50 -10.48
CA PRO A 149 -3.71 -3.50 -11.18
C PRO A 149 -2.99 -2.73 -12.29
N LEU A 150 -1.66 -2.72 -12.27
CA LEU A 150 -0.83 -2.08 -13.30
C LEU A 150 -0.32 -3.04 -14.37
N SER A 151 -0.57 -4.35 -14.22
CA SER A 151 -0.17 -5.35 -15.22
C SER A 151 -0.99 -5.24 -16.50
N THR A 152 -0.51 -5.92 -17.54
CA THR A 152 -1.20 -6.10 -18.83
C THR A 152 -2.41 -7.03 -18.71
N GLU A 153 -2.47 -7.85 -17.67
CA GLU A 153 -3.57 -8.78 -17.39
C GLU A 153 -4.88 -8.05 -17.06
N LEU A 154 -4.81 -6.91 -16.33
CA LEU A 154 -6.01 -6.14 -16.01
C LEU A 154 -6.55 -5.44 -17.27
N LYS A 155 -7.32 -6.19 -18.05
CA LYS A 155 -8.09 -5.73 -19.22
C LYS A 155 -9.55 -5.56 -18.84
N THR A 156 -10.29 -4.72 -19.58
CA THR A 156 -11.74 -4.51 -19.38
C THR A 156 -12.52 -5.82 -19.45
N SER A 157 -12.21 -6.69 -20.42
CA SER A 157 -12.89 -7.98 -20.59
C SER A 157 -12.75 -8.89 -19.36
N LEU A 158 -11.53 -8.96 -18.79
CA LEU A 158 -11.31 -9.73 -17.57
C LEU A 158 -12.01 -9.09 -16.36
N PHE A 159 -11.96 -7.77 -16.23
CA PHE A 159 -12.64 -7.06 -15.16
C PHE A 159 -14.15 -7.30 -15.20
N VAL A 160 -14.79 -7.23 -16.37
CA VAL A 160 -16.21 -7.56 -16.56
C VAL A 160 -16.51 -8.99 -16.12
N LYS A 161 -15.69 -9.99 -16.54
CA LYS A 161 -15.85 -11.39 -16.09
C LYS A 161 -15.80 -11.52 -14.56
N LEU A 162 -14.94 -10.75 -13.89
CA LEU A 162 -14.80 -10.81 -12.44
C LEU A 162 -15.99 -10.23 -11.69
N ILE A 163 -16.64 -9.18 -12.23
CA ILE A 163 -17.74 -8.47 -11.55
C ILE A 163 -19.13 -9.03 -11.92
N ASN A 164 -19.30 -9.70 -13.05
CA ASN A 164 -20.58 -10.07 -13.64
C ASN A 164 -21.51 -10.88 -12.71
N LYS A 165 -20.94 -11.74 -11.85
CA LYS A 165 -21.72 -12.57 -10.89
C LYS A 165 -21.55 -12.10 -9.44
N LYS A 166 -21.25 -10.82 -9.21
CA LYS A 166 -21.03 -10.27 -7.86
C LYS A 166 -22.15 -9.31 -7.49
N PHE A 167 -22.82 -9.62 -6.38
CA PHE A 167 -23.92 -8.81 -5.84
C PHE A 167 -23.49 -7.83 -4.74
N GLN A 168 -22.18 -7.67 -4.55
CA GLN A 168 -21.61 -6.70 -3.61
C GLN A 168 -21.39 -5.35 -4.30
N ASP A 169 -21.26 -4.29 -3.50
CA ASP A 169 -20.88 -2.97 -4.02
C ASP A 169 -19.48 -2.96 -4.65
N ILE A 170 -19.30 -2.10 -5.64
CA ILE A 170 -18.04 -2.04 -6.43
C ILE A 170 -16.84 -1.61 -5.58
N LYS A 171 -17.03 -0.80 -4.53
CA LYS A 171 -15.93 -0.41 -3.67
C LYS A 171 -15.42 -1.60 -2.87
N SER A 172 -16.30 -2.40 -2.28
CA SER A 172 -15.95 -3.62 -1.56
C SER A 172 -15.24 -4.62 -2.45
N PHE A 173 -15.70 -4.74 -3.71
CA PHE A 173 -15.04 -5.56 -4.71
C PHE A 173 -13.59 -5.10 -4.96
N LEU A 174 -13.39 -3.81 -5.24
CA LEU A 174 -12.07 -3.24 -5.52
C LEU A 174 -11.10 -3.35 -4.34
N MET A 175 -11.61 -3.31 -3.10
CA MET A 175 -10.80 -3.44 -1.88
C MET A 175 -10.39 -4.89 -1.59
N ASN A 176 -11.02 -5.88 -2.20
CA ASN A 176 -10.73 -7.28 -1.96
C ASN A 176 -9.45 -7.71 -2.69
N GLN A 177 -8.41 -7.98 -1.90
CA GLN A 177 -7.08 -8.33 -2.41
C GLN A 177 -7.06 -9.63 -3.24
N ARG A 178 -8.09 -10.48 -3.15
CA ARG A 178 -8.23 -11.70 -3.98
C ARG A 178 -8.64 -11.41 -5.41
N PHE A 179 -9.25 -10.25 -5.68
CA PHE A 179 -9.63 -9.85 -7.04
C PHE A 179 -8.60 -8.91 -7.66
N ILE A 180 -8.29 -7.81 -6.95
CA ILE A 180 -7.29 -6.84 -7.40
C ILE A 180 -6.35 -6.56 -6.23
N ALA A 181 -5.08 -6.88 -6.40
CA ALA A 181 -4.09 -6.74 -5.35
C ALA A 181 -3.68 -5.27 -5.15
N GLY A 182 -3.40 -4.88 -3.92
CA GLY A 182 -2.77 -3.61 -3.60
C GLY A 182 -3.69 -2.41 -3.40
N LEU A 183 -4.95 -2.46 -3.86
CA LEU A 183 -5.91 -1.38 -3.64
C LEU A 183 -6.37 -1.34 -2.17
N GLY A 184 -6.60 -0.14 -1.67
CA GLY A 184 -7.16 0.07 -0.35
C GLY A 184 -8.16 1.23 -0.33
N ASN A 185 -8.43 1.76 0.84
CA ASN A 185 -9.53 2.70 1.04
C ASN A 185 -9.33 4.05 0.34
N ILE A 186 -8.08 4.53 0.29
CA ILE A 186 -7.73 5.79 -0.37
C ILE A 186 -7.97 5.65 -1.86
N TYR A 187 -7.25 4.70 -2.47
CA TYR A 187 -7.24 4.59 -3.92
C TYR A 187 -8.55 4.08 -4.48
N CYS A 188 -9.31 3.22 -3.79
CA CYS A 188 -10.65 2.84 -4.24
C CYS A 188 -11.60 4.06 -4.31
N SER A 189 -11.56 4.96 -3.32
CA SER A 189 -12.38 6.19 -3.35
C SER A 189 -11.99 7.10 -4.51
N GLU A 190 -10.69 7.33 -4.72
CA GLU A 190 -10.16 8.18 -5.80
C GLU A 190 -10.40 7.60 -7.20
N ILE A 191 -10.26 6.27 -7.34
CA ILE A 191 -10.52 5.54 -8.60
C ILE A 191 -12.00 5.67 -8.99
N LEU A 192 -12.92 5.40 -8.08
CA LEU A 192 -14.35 5.49 -8.34
C LEU A 192 -14.78 6.92 -8.63
N PHE A 193 -14.22 7.90 -7.94
CA PHE A 193 -14.42 9.31 -8.28
C PHE A 193 -13.89 9.62 -9.68
N SER A 194 -12.68 9.17 -10.02
CA SER A 194 -12.11 9.36 -11.36
C SER A 194 -12.98 8.75 -12.44
N ALA A 195 -13.51 7.55 -12.22
CA ALA A 195 -14.40 6.84 -13.14
C ALA A 195 -15.81 7.47 -13.23
N GLY A 196 -16.24 8.25 -12.24
CA GLY A 196 -17.60 8.79 -12.14
C GLY A 196 -18.65 7.77 -11.67
N ILE A 197 -18.19 6.69 -11.00
CA ILE A 197 -19.05 5.59 -10.54
C ILE A 197 -19.28 5.72 -9.04
N SER A 198 -20.53 5.56 -8.62
CA SER A 198 -20.89 5.53 -7.20
C SER A 198 -20.24 4.33 -6.50
N PRO A 199 -19.67 4.51 -5.29
CA PRO A 199 -19.13 3.39 -4.53
C PRO A 199 -20.17 2.35 -4.12
N LEU A 200 -21.47 2.72 -4.18
CA LEU A 200 -22.60 1.87 -3.82
C LEU A 200 -23.14 1.04 -5.00
N ARG A 201 -22.70 1.30 -6.25
CA ARG A 201 -23.14 0.53 -7.41
C ARG A 201 -22.85 -0.95 -7.24
N ILE A 202 -23.81 -1.78 -7.54
CA ILE A 202 -23.66 -3.23 -7.49
C ILE A 202 -22.84 -3.71 -8.69
N CYS A 203 -21.92 -4.64 -8.44
CA CYS A 203 -20.93 -5.07 -9.42
C CYS A 203 -21.54 -5.57 -10.74
N ASN A 204 -22.57 -6.43 -10.65
CA ASN A 204 -23.23 -7.01 -11.84
C ASN A 204 -24.09 -6.02 -12.64
N GLU A 205 -24.35 -4.84 -12.08
CA GLU A 205 -25.07 -3.75 -12.77
C GLU A 205 -24.11 -2.79 -13.51
N ILE A 206 -22.81 -2.98 -13.36
CA ILE A 206 -21.79 -2.16 -14.03
C ILE A 206 -21.72 -2.56 -15.51
N SER A 207 -22.05 -1.63 -16.39
CA SER A 207 -21.97 -1.83 -17.83
C SER A 207 -20.51 -1.98 -18.31
N HIS A 208 -20.31 -2.53 -19.51
CA HIS A 208 -18.99 -2.65 -20.12
C HIS A 208 -18.27 -1.30 -20.26
N ILE A 209 -19.01 -0.23 -20.59
CA ILE A 209 -18.45 1.13 -20.71
C ILE A 209 -17.98 1.64 -19.35
N GLU A 210 -18.74 1.43 -18.29
CA GLU A 210 -18.37 1.80 -16.92
C GLU A 210 -17.19 0.98 -16.43
N ALA A 211 -17.17 -0.33 -16.70
CA ALA A 211 -16.03 -1.20 -16.39
C ALA A 211 -14.74 -0.71 -17.06
N LYS A 212 -14.81 -0.28 -18.34
CA LYS A 212 -13.67 0.34 -19.04
C LYS A 212 -13.20 1.62 -18.35
N LYS A 213 -14.13 2.48 -17.90
CA LYS A 213 -13.80 3.70 -17.14
C LYS A 213 -13.10 3.36 -15.82
N ILE A 214 -13.56 2.34 -15.10
CA ILE A 214 -12.93 1.89 -13.84
C ILE A 214 -11.51 1.40 -14.09
N VAL A 215 -11.29 0.49 -15.05
CA VAL A 215 -9.97 -0.06 -15.38
C VAL A 215 -8.98 1.04 -15.78
N LEU A 216 -9.41 1.98 -16.63
CA LEU A 216 -8.58 3.13 -17.01
C LEU A 216 -8.25 4.03 -15.80
N SER A 217 -9.24 4.25 -14.93
CA SER A 217 -9.06 5.06 -13.72
C SER A 217 -8.12 4.40 -12.72
N ILE A 218 -8.16 3.08 -12.55
CA ILE A 218 -7.21 2.31 -11.73
C ILE A 218 -5.79 2.63 -12.20
N LYS A 219 -5.50 2.41 -13.48
CA LYS A 219 -4.15 2.63 -14.03
C LYS A 219 -3.71 4.10 -13.93
N LYS A 220 -4.61 5.04 -14.24
CA LYS A 220 -4.34 6.48 -14.19
C LYS A 220 -4.02 6.96 -12.77
N VAL A 221 -4.87 6.62 -11.80
CA VAL A 221 -4.73 7.09 -10.41
C VAL A 221 -3.48 6.51 -9.77
N LEU A 222 -3.25 5.20 -9.92
CA LEU A 222 -2.09 4.54 -9.33
C LEU A 222 -0.76 5.02 -9.92
N ARG A 223 -0.66 5.14 -11.25
CA ARG A 223 0.56 5.68 -11.89
C ARG A 223 0.86 7.10 -11.43
N ARG A 224 -0.18 7.94 -11.33
CA ARG A 224 -0.02 9.30 -10.82
C ARG A 224 0.42 9.31 -9.36
N ALA A 225 -0.13 8.43 -8.53
CA ALA A 225 0.24 8.31 -7.12
C ALA A 225 1.71 7.89 -6.96
N ILE A 226 2.16 6.86 -7.69
CA ILE A 226 3.55 6.41 -7.68
C ILE A 226 4.49 7.53 -8.12
N LYS A 227 4.16 8.23 -9.24
CA LYS A 227 4.97 9.36 -9.73
C LYS A 227 5.15 10.47 -8.70
N ASN A 228 4.18 10.65 -7.78
CA ASN A 228 4.22 11.66 -6.73
C ASN A 228 4.64 11.09 -5.35
N GLY A 229 5.25 9.92 -5.30
CA GLY A 229 5.79 9.34 -4.06
C GLY A 229 4.74 8.77 -3.11
N GLY A 230 3.50 8.52 -3.57
CA GLY A 230 2.39 8.07 -2.73
C GLY A 230 1.77 9.18 -1.88
N THR A 231 0.82 8.79 -1.02
CA THR A 231 0.20 9.68 -0.02
C THR A 231 1.01 9.63 1.27
N SER A 232 1.76 10.68 1.57
CA SER A 232 2.27 10.87 2.94
C SER A 232 1.15 11.43 3.80
N LEU A 233 0.40 10.54 4.43
CA LEU A 233 -0.45 10.91 5.56
C LEU A 233 0.43 10.83 6.82
N GLN A 234 0.94 11.95 7.20
CA GLN A 234 1.72 12.34 8.38
C GLN A 234 2.98 11.55 8.80
N ASN A 235 3.22 10.30 8.38
CA ASN A 235 4.41 9.55 8.83
C ASN A 235 5.06 8.63 7.80
N PHE A 236 4.61 8.62 6.55
CA PHE A 236 5.26 7.83 5.51
C PHE A 236 6.26 8.69 4.75
N GLN A 237 7.53 8.43 4.95
CA GLN A 237 8.63 8.92 4.13
C GLN A 237 9.18 7.75 3.32
N ASP A 238 9.71 8.01 2.13
CA ASP A 238 10.50 6.99 1.45
C ASP A 238 11.79 6.74 2.26
N PRO A 239 12.54 5.67 1.99
CA PRO A 239 13.79 5.38 2.68
C PRO A 239 14.82 6.52 2.65
N ASN A 240 14.73 7.45 1.71
CA ASN A 240 15.60 8.63 1.59
C ASN A 240 15.03 9.85 2.33
N GLY A 241 13.94 9.71 3.08
CA GLY A 241 13.29 10.79 3.84
C GLY A 241 12.41 11.71 2.98
N LYS A 242 12.15 11.37 1.70
CA LYS A 242 11.27 12.16 0.86
C LYS A 242 9.80 11.91 1.23
N ILE A 243 9.09 13.00 1.41
CA ILE A 243 7.66 12.99 1.70
C ILE A 243 6.87 12.80 0.40
N GLY A 244 5.90 11.91 0.36
CA GLY A 244 5.00 11.77 -0.78
C GLY A 244 4.02 12.94 -0.87
N TYR A 245 3.82 13.47 -2.05
CA TYR A 245 2.98 14.65 -2.29
C TYR A 245 1.59 14.32 -2.83
N PHE A 246 1.24 13.04 -3.00
CA PHE A 246 -0.04 12.68 -3.61
C PHE A 246 -1.25 13.07 -2.76
N SER A 247 -1.08 13.25 -1.44
CA SER A 247 -2.12 13.78 -0.55
C SER A 247 -2.74 15.09 -1.05
N ASN A 248 -1.93 15.95 -1.68
CA ASN A 248 -2.39 17.22 -2.27
C ASN A 248 -3.26 17.04 -3.52
N TYR A 249 -3.25 15.85 -4.12
CA TYR A 249 -4.02 15.54 -5.33
C TYR A 249 -5.31 14.75 -5.04
N LEU A 250 -5.60 14.45 -3.77
CA LEU A 250 -6.82 13.74 -3.39
C LEU A 250 -8.06 14.58 -3.72
N LYS A 251 -9.02 13.96 -4.38
CA LYS A 251 -10.24 14.60 -4.87
C LYS A 251 -11.42 14.41 -3.94
N VAL A 252 -11.52 13.25 -3.30
CA VAL A 252 -12.62 12.89 -2.40
C VAL A 252 -12.16 12.35 -1.06
N TYR A 253 -11.06 11.59 -1.01
CA TYR A 253 -10.64 10.96 0.24
C TYR A 253 -10.32 12.02 1.31
N ASN A 254 -10.91 11.84 2.49
CA ASN A 254 -10.81 12.76 3.65
C ASN A 254 -11.22 14.23 3.35
N ARG A 255 -12.17 14.42 2.41
CA ARG A 255 -12.65 15.75 1.99
C ARG A 255 -14.12 15.97 2.28
N THR A 256 -14.70 15.29 3.27
CA THR A 256 -16.09 15.45 3.70
C THR A 256 -16.46 16.92 3.87
N GLY A 257 -17.60 17.33 3.34
CA GLY A 257 -18.11 18.71 3.40
C GLY A 257 -17.41 19.69 2.45
N LYS A 258 -16.23 19.37 1.91
CA LYS A 258 -15.53 20.22 0.96
C LYS A 258 -16.22 20.19 -0.40
N ILE A 259 -16.09 21.29 -1.15
CA ILE A 259 -16.64 21.41 -2.51
C ILE A 259 -16.04 20.34 -3.42
N CYS A 260 -16.89 19.67 -4.20
CA CYS A 260 -16.48 18.73 -5.22
C CYS A 260 -15.69 19.44 -6.32
N LEU A 261 -14.46 19.02 -6.57
CA LEU A 261 -13.60 19.66 -7.56
C LEU A 261 -14.07 19.46 -9.02
N ARG A 262 -15.00 18.50 -9.27
CA ARG A 262 -15.62 18.28 -10.58
C ARG A 262 -16.90 19.08 -10.73
N CYS A 263 -17.79 19.04 -9.74
CA CYS A 263 -19.10 19.72 -9.77
C CYS A 263 -19.01 21.19 -9.31
N LYS A 264 -17.85 21.62 -8.79
CA LYS A 264 -17.61 22.95 -8.25
C LYS A 264 -18.65 23.33 -7.16
N LYS A 265 -19.21 24.54 -7.21
CA LYS A 265 -20.17 25.05 -6.18
C LYS A 265 -21.43 24.20 -5.98
N ASN A 266 -21.74 23.29 -6.92
CA ASN A 266 -23.03 22.58 -6.95
C ASN A 266 -23.08 21.26 -6.15
N ALA A 267 -21.99 20.83 -5.51
CA ALA A 267 -21.96 19.61 -4.72
C ALA A 267 -20.82 19.58 -3.70
N ARG A 268 -21.05 18.90 -2.59
CA ARG A 268 -20.06 18.63 -1.56
C ARG A 268 -19.73 17.14 -1.52
N ILE A 269 -18.53 16.82 -1.03
CA ILE A 269 -18.11 15.44 -0.79
C ILE A 269 -18.87 14.90 0.42
N LEU A 270 -19.48 13.75 0.25
CA LEU A 270 -20.18 13.02 1.30
C LEU A 270 -19.29 11.94 1.86
N LYS A 271 -19.57 11.55 3.10
CA LYS A 271 -18.97 10.40 3.79
C LYS A 271 -20.07 9.42 4.14
N LEU A 272 -19.82 8.14 3.89
CA LEU A 272 -20.64 7.02 4.38
C LEU A 272 -19.71 5.89 4.84
N ILE A 273 -20.28 4.85 5.43
CA ILE A 273 -19.53 3.68 5.90
C ILE A 273 -19.91 2.48 5.03
N ILE A 274 -18.90 1.85 4.41
CA ILE A 274 -19.03 0.57 3.71
C ILE A 274 -18.05 -0.41 4.35
N GLN A 275 -18.51 -1.57 4.81
CA GLN A 275 -17.70 -2.60 5.49
C GLN A 275 -16.77 -2.01 6.57
N ASN A 276 -17.34 -1.23 7.48
CA ASN A 276 -16.64 -0.57 8.59
C ASN A 276 -15.52 0.40 8.15
N ARG A 277 -15.57 0.90 6.90
CA ARG A 277 -14.58 1.85 6.38
C ARG A 277 -15.23 3.11 5.85
N SER A 278 -14.70 4.26 6.25
CA SER A 278 -15.12 5.56 5.72
C SER A 278 -14.97 5.60 4.21
N THR A 279 -16.02 5.95 3.52
CA THR A 279 -16.09 6.04 2.06
C THR A 279 -16.45 7.46 1.67
N PHE A 280 -15.66 8.05 0.80
CA PHE A 280 -15.81 9.44 0.40
C PHE A 280 -16.17 9.53 -1.08
N TYR A 281 -17.22 10.27 -1.41
CA TYR A 281 -17.71 10.37 -2.78
C TYR A 281 -18.54 11.63 -3.01
N CYS A 282 -18.80 11.96 -4.27
CA CYS A 282 -19.72 13.01 -4.67
C CYS A 282 -20.98 12.41 -5.30
N LYS A 283 -22.13 12.50 -4.61
CA LYS A 283 -23.41 11.97 -5.09
C LYS A 283 -23.84 12.58 -6.44
N LYS A 284 -23.41 13.81 -6.80
CA LYS A 284 -23.80 14.47 -8.03
C LYS A 284 -23.10 13.90 -9.26
N CYS A 285 -21.79 13.65 -9.23
CA CYS A 285 -21.03 13.23 -10.39
C CYS A 285 -20.60 11.75 -10.38
N GLN A 286 -20.91 11.01 -9.33
CA GLN A 286 -20.74 9.56 -9.28
C GLN A 286 -22.13 8.92 -9.29
N LYS A 287 -22.43 8.20 -10.35
CA LYS A 287 -23.72 7.56 -10.62
C LYS A 287 -23.63 6.05 -10.46
#